data_8584685b6b78b224e9f17690d5f9092b
#
_entry.id   8584685b6b78b224e9f17690d5f9092b
#
_cell.length_a   1.000
_cell.length_b   1.000
_cell.length_c   1.000
_cell.angle_alpha   90.00
_cell.angle_beta   90.00
_cell.angle_gamma   90.00
#
_symmetry.space_group_name_H-M   'P 1'
#
loop_
_entity.id
_entity.type
_entity.pdbx_description
1 polymer ?
#
loop_
_entity_poly.entity_id
_entity_poly.type
_entity_poly.pdbx_seq_one_letter_code
_entity_poly.pdbx_strand_id
1 'polypeptide(L)'
;MTKEQFLNIMTQDKPYITKHNDCSIDIQLNTKKLIYQYNNTPPDDLDKKKEILKELLQWDNPEVLIESPFHCDYGFNIHFEGFAFINYNCTILDTAPVYIGKDTFIAPGVCIACAGHGVHPEERLEYETAKPIHIGRTVWIGANATILPGVHIGDGSIIGAGSVVTKDIPSNVIAAGNPCKVLREITDEDRINMKEDIKQI
;
A
#
# COMPACT_ATOMS: atom_id res chain seq x y z
N MET A 1 9.94 22.26 12.43
CA MET A 1 10.82 21.05 12.37
C MET A 1 11.78 21.19 11.20
N THR A 2 13.01 20.63 11.27
CA THR A 2 13.89 20.58 10.09
C THR A 2 13.47 19.45 9.17
N LYS A 3 13.88 19.52 7.88
CA LYS A 3 13.61 18.45 6.89
C LYS A 3 14.16 17.09 7.36
N GLU A 4 15.35 17.06 7.95
CA GLU A 4 15.97 15.85 8.48
C GLU A 4 15.20 15.26 9.66
N GLN A 5 14.72 16.10 10.58
CA GLN A 5 13.87 15.68 11.69
C GLN A 5 12.54 15.11 11.19
N PHE A 6 11.94 15.72 10.17
CA PHE A 6 10.70 15.21 9.55
C PHE A 6 10.94 13.84 8.92
N LEU A 7 11.99 13.70 8.09
CA LEU A 7 12.35 12.42 7.49
C LEU A 7 12.59 11.32 8.54
N ASN A 8 13.33 11.67 9.62
CA ASN A 8 13.60 10.71 10.69
C ASN A 8 12.33 10.23 11.42
N ILE A 9 11.31 11.07 11.53
CA ILE A 9 10.03 10.69 12.17
C ILE A 9 9.21 9.84 11.22
N MET A 10 9.05 10.26 9.97
CA MET A 10 8.15 9.61 9.02
C MET A 10 8.63 8.24 8.54
N THR A 11 9.93 7.94 8.67
CA THR A 11 10.50 6.63 8.29
C THR A 11 10.51 5.63 9.45
N GLN A 12 10.05 6.01 10.65
CA GLN A 12 9.95 5.09 11.77
C GLN A 12 8.68 4.26 11.70
N ASP A 13 8.80 2.99 12.09
CA ASP A 13 7.64 2.09 12.24
C ASP A 13 6.85 2.42 13.52
N LYS A 14 6.34 3.66 13.59
CA LYS A 14 5.57 4.19 14.72
C LYS A 14 4.53 5.20 14.25
N PRO A 15 3.37 5.25 14.91
CA PRO A 15 2.45 6.37 14.74
C PRO A 15 3.10 7.70 15.11
N TYR A 16 2.81 8.74 14.33
CA TYR A 16 3.26 10.09 14.67
C TYR A 16 2.21 11.15 14.35
N ILE A 17 2.42 12.34 14.93
CA ILE A 17 1.66 13.56 14.64
C ILE A 17 2.66 14.65 14.30
N THR A 18 2.40 15.40 13.25
CA THR A 18 3.22 16.54 12.83
C THR A 18 2.34 17.73 12.48
N LYS A 19 2.96 18.92 12.40
CA LYS A 19 2.27 20.09 11.86
C LYS A 19 2.31 20.05 10.35
N HIS A 20 1.22 20.44 9.72
CA HIS A 20 1.13 20.47 8.25
C HIS A 20 2.26 21.28 7.59
N ASN A 21 2.66 22.38 8.20
CA ASN A 21 3.75 23.22 7.72
C ASN A 21 5.16 22.62 7.87
N ASP A 22 5.29 21.50 8.59
CA ASP A 22 6.57 20.79 8.73
C ASP A 22 6.80 19.78 7.60
N CYS A 23 5.75 19.46 6.82
CA CYS A 23 5.84 18.55 5.69
C CYS A 23 6.68 19.17 4.55
N SER A 24 7.64 18.42 4.02
CA SER A 24 8.54 18.92 2.99
C SER A 24 7.91 18.83 1.58
N ILE A 25 7.44 19.95 1.07
CA ILE A 25 6.87 20.06 -0.29
C ILE A 25 7.88 19.61 -1.36
N ASP A 26 9.17 19.89 -1.17
CA ASP A 26 10.21 19.56 -2.14
C ASP A 26 10.35 18.04 -2.35
N ILE A 27 10.23 17.25 -1.28
CA ILE A 27 10.32 15.79 -1.36
C ILE A 27 9.13 15.27 -2.16
N GLN A 28 7.92 15.68 -1.82
CA GLN A 28 6.71 15.28 -2.55
C GLN A 28 6.75 15.72 -4.02
N LEU A 29 7.31 16.91 -4.31
CA LEU A 29 7.42 17.38 -5.69
C LEU A 29 8.35 16.48 -6.51
N ASN A 30 9.46 16.00 -5.92
CA ASN A 30 10.34 15.04 -6.60
C ASN A 30 9.59 13.73 -6.88
N THR A 31 8.89 13.17 -5.89
CA THR A 31 8.05 11.98 -6.06
C THR A 31 7.02 12.16 -7.17
N LYS A 32 6.31 13.29 -7.20
CA LYS A 32 5.32 13.60 -8.26
C LYS A 32 5.94 13.62 -9.66
N LYS A 33 7.19 14.10 -9.80
CA LYS A 33 7.92 14.06 -11.07
C LYS A 33 8.24 12.61 -11.49
N LEU A 34 8.72 11.78 -10.58
CA LEU A 34 9.02 10.38 -10.84
C LEU A 34 7.75 9.59 -11.22
N ILE A 35 6.66 9.80 -10.47
CA ILE A 35 5.36 9.21 -10.77
C ILE A 35 4.84 9.63 -12.15
N TYR A 36 4.96 10.93 -12.50
CA TYR A 36 4.60 11.39 -13.82
C TYR A 36 5.43 10.69 -14.92
N GLN A 37 6.74 10.58 -14.74
CA GLN A 37 7.61 9.86 -15.68
C GLN A 37 7.22 8.38 -15.78
N TYR A 38 7.04 7.70 -14.65
CA TYR A 38 6.66 6.29 -14.60
C TYR A 38 5.36 6.02 -15.36
N ASN A 39 4.33 6.81 -15.06
CA ASN A 39 3.00 6.63 -15.64
C ASN A 39 2.94 6.96 -17.13
N ASN A 40 3.88 7.77 -17.65
CA ASN A 40 3.96 8.15 -19.07
C ASN A 40 5.09 7.41 -19.83
N THR A 41 5.80 6.50 -19.18
CA THR A 41 6.78 5.63 -19.85
C THR A 41 6.04 4.58 -20.69
N PRO A 42 6.44 4.34 -21.96
CA PRO A 42 5.85 3.30 -22.79
C PRO A 42 5.80 1.94 -22.07
N PRO A 43 4.73 1.14 -22.27
CA PRO A 43 4.55 -0.10 -21.52
C PRO A 43 5.63 -1.16 -21.81
N ASP A 44 6.27 -1.11 -22.95
CA ASP A 44 7.35 -1.99 -23.39
C ASP A 44 8.76 -1.51 -22.98
N ASP A 45 8.91 -0.29 -22.46
CA ASP A 45 10.18 0.22 -21.93
C ASP A 45 10.36 -0.19 -20.46
N LEU A 46 10.54 -1.50 -20.24
CA LEU A 46 10.64 -2.10 -18.92
C LEU A 46 11.90 -1.64 -18.16
N ASP A 47 13.00 -1.42 -18.88
CA ASP A 47 14.25 -0.96 -18.27
C ASP A 47 14.10 0.44 -17.70
N LYS A 48 13.45 1.35 -18.43
CA LYS A 48 13.18 2.70 -17.96
C LYS A 48 12.22 2.72 -16.77
N LYS A 49 11.17 1.91 -16.81
CA LYS A 49 10.26 1.74 -15.67
C LYS A 49 11.00 1.26 -14.43
N LYS A 50 11.89 0.27 -14.59
CA LYS A 50 12.71 -0.25 -13.48
C LYS A 50 13.65 0.80 -12.89
N GLU A 51 14.30 1.62 -13.72
CA GLU A 51 15.15 2.72 -13.27
C GLU A 51 14.36 3.73 -12.43
N ILE A 52 13.18 4.14 -12.90
CA ILE A 52 12.33 5.09 -12.18
C ILE A 52 11.87 4.50 -10.84
N LEU A 53 11.48 3.23 -10.81
CA LEU A 53 11.09 2.56 -9.56
C LEU A 53 12.24 2.45 -8.56
N LYS A 54 13.48 2.20 -9.02
CA LYS A 54 14.66 2.23 -8.14
C LYS A 54 14.83 3.56 -7.45
N GLU A 55 14.70 4.65 -8.18
CA GLU A 55 14.81 6.00 -7.63
C GLU A 55 13.63 6.31 -6.70
N LEU A 56 12.41 5.98 -7.11
CA LEU A 56 11.18 6.24 -6.38
C LEU A 56 11.15 5.52 -5.03
N LEU A 57 11.46 4.22 -5.04
CA LEU A 57 11.41 3.35 -3.87
C LEU A 57 12.71 3.39 -3.05
N GLN A 58 13.76 4.06 -3.56
CA GLN A 58 15.12 4.04 -3.00
C GLN A 58 15.61 2.59 -2.73
N TRP A 59 15.32 1.69 -3.65
CA TRP A 59 15.64 0.28 -3.59
C TRP A 59 16.39 -0.18 -4.85
N ASP A 60 17.60 -0.71 -4.68
CA ASP A 60 18.50 -1.01 -5.80
C ASP A 60 18.02 -2.09 -6.76
N ASN A 61 17.20 -3.02 -6.29
CA ASN A 61 16.70 -4.12 -7.12
C ASN A 61 15.23 -4.46 -6.81
N PRO A 62 14.27 -3.58 -7.17
CA PRO A 62 12.87 -3.87 -6.94
C PRO A 62 12.39 -5.05 -7.78
N GLU A 63 12.03 -6.15 -7.12
CA GLU A 63 11.41 -7.33 -7.73
C GLU A 63 9.88 -7.19 -7.73
N VAL A 64 9.38 -6.00 -8.03
CA VAL A 64 7.95 -5.71 -8.00
C VAL A 64 7.44 -5.37 -9.39
N LEU A 65 6.20 -5.78 -9.66
CA LEU A 65 5.45 -5.32 -10.82
C LEU A 65 4.40 -4.32 -10.35
N ILE A 66 4.48 -3.12 -10.88
CA ILE A 66 3.51 -2.05 -10.62
C ILE A 66 2.91 -1.62 -11.94
N GLU A 67 1.61 -1.77 -12.12
CA GLU A 67 0.92 -1.32 -13.32
C GLU A 67 0.61 0.18 -13.27
N SER A 68 0.72 0.84 -14.41
CA SER A 68 0.40 2.25 -14.56
C SER A 68 -1.10 2.45 -14.86
N PRO A 69 -1.73 3.53 -14.37
CA PRO A 69 -1.13 4.53 -13.49
C PRO A 69 -1.03 4.08 -12.04
N PHE A 70 0.02 4.53 -11.36
CA PHE A 70 0.28 4.32 -9.94
C PHE A 70 0.50 5.67 -9.25
N HIS A 71 0.12 5.81 -7.99
CA HIS A 71 0.30 7.04 -7.21
C HIS A 71 0.81 6.73 -5.80
N CYS A 72 1.72 7.58 -5.31
CA CYS A 72 2.17 7.57 -3.90
C CYS A 72 2.57 8.98 -3.46
N ASP A 73 2.76 9.18 -2.14
CA ASP A 73 3.18 10.47 -1.60
C ASP A 73 4.70 10.65 -1.63
N TYR A 74 5.46 9.63 -1.24
CA TYR A 74 6.92 9.70 -1.09
C TYR A 74 7.65 8.58 -1.82
N GLY A 75 7.09 7.39 -1.93
CA GLY A 75 7.66 6.20 -2.56
C GLY A 75 8.66 5.46 -1.67
N PHE A 76 9.61 6.16 -1.05
CA PHE A 76 10.66 5.53 -0.23
C PHE A 76 10.15 4.91 1.09
N ASN A 77 8.95 5.22 1.52
CA ASN A 77 8.30 4.56 2.66
C ASN A 77 7.52 3.30 2.28
N ILE A 78 7.54 2.90 1.01
CA ILE A 78 6.92 1.65 0.55
C ILE A 78 8.01 0.57 0.54
N HIS A 79 7.90 -0.40 1.46
CA HIS A 79 8.88 -1.45 1.65
C HIS A 79 8.31 -2.80 1.23
N PHE A 80 9.04 -3.52 0.36
CA PHE A 80 8.66 -4.85 -0.10
C PHE A 80 9.64 -5.90 0.44
N GLU A 81 9.14 -7.04 0.90
CA GLU A 81 9.97 -8.18 1.34
C GLU A 81 10.42 -9.08 0.18
N GLY A 82 9.98 -8.82 -1.04
CA GLY A 82 10.27 -9.60 -2.25
C GLY A 82 9.25 -9.28 -3.33
N PHE A 83 8.94 -10.27 -4.19
CA PHE A 83 7.97 -10.08 -5.26
C PHE A 83 6.61 -9.62 -4.72
N ALA A 84 6.03 -8.62 -5.38
CA ALA A 84 4.63 -8.20 -5.22
C ALA A 84 4.08 -7.70 -6.55
N PHE A 85 2.79 -7.87 -6.77
CA PHE A 85 2.09 -7.34 -7.93
C PHE A 85 1.08 -6.29 -7.52
N ILE A 86 1.26 -5.06 -8.00
CA ILE A 86 0.34 -3.94 -7.81
C ILE A 86 -0.33 -3.64 -9.15
N ASN A 87 -1.62 -3.80 -9.21
CA ASN A 87 -2.40 -3.62 -10.42
C ASN A 87 -2.76 -2.14 -10.68
N TYR A 88 -3.48 -1.85 -11.76
CA TYR A 88 -3.80 -0.52 -12.26
C TYR A 88 -4.50 0.38 -11.23
N ASN A 89 -4.24 1.69 -11.32
CA ASN A 89 -4.92 2.74 -10.53
C ASN A 89 -4.78 2.60 -9.01
N CYS A 90 -3.75 1.95 -8.53
CA CYS A 90 -3.49 1.87 -7.09
C CYS A 90 -2.87 3.15 -6.55
N THR A 91 -3.23 3.49 -5.31
CA THR A 91 -2.71 4.65 -4.59
C THR A 91 -2.18 4.20 -3.23
N ILE A 92 -0.93 4.55 -2.92
CA ILE A 92 -0.33 4.31 -1.59
C ILE A 92 0.11 5.65 -1.01
N LEU A 93 -0.63 6.13 0.01
CA LEU A 93 -0.28 7.35 0.73
C LEU A 93 0.69 7.00 1.86
N ASP A 94 1.96 6.92 1.50
CA ASP A 94 3.06 6.44 2.33
C ASP A 94 3.68 7.56 3.20
N THR A 95 2.83 8.32 3.87
CA THR A 95 3.27 9.31 4.88
C THR A 95 3.95 8.66 6.08
N ALA A 96 3.65 7.40 6.37
CA ALA A 96 4.39 6.51 7.26
C ALA A 96 4.73 5.22 6.50
N PRO A 97 5.62 4.34 7.04
CA PRO A 97 5.99 3.10 6.36
C PRO A 97 4.80 2.20 6.01
N VAL A 98 4.82 1.68 4.80
CA VAL A 98 3.93 0.62 4.31
C VAL A 98 4.79 -0.59 4.01
N TYR A 99 4.63 -1.64 4.80
CA TYR A 99 5.34 -2.91 4.62
C TYR A 99 4.44 -3.88 3.85
N ILE A 100 4.97 -4.45 2.77
CA ILE A 100 4.26 -5.39 1.90
C ILE A 100 5.07 -6.68 1.82
N GLY A 101 4.52 -7.74 2.39
CA GLY A 101 5.12 -9.06 2.38
C GLY A 101 5.23 -9.64 0.98
N LYS A 102 6.18 -10.54 0.80
CA LYS A 102 6.44 -11.20 -0.50
C LYS A 102 5.22 -11.97 -1.01
N ASP A 103 5.13 -12.12 -2.32
CA ASP A 103 4.09 -12.87 -3.04
C ASP A 103 2.68 -12.31 -2.80
N THR A 104 2.59 -11.00 -2.51
CA THR A 104 1.32 -10.29 -2.30
C THR A 104 0.79 -9.73 -3.61
N PHE A 105 -0.53 -9.86 -3.80
CA PHE A 105 -1.26 -9.39 -4.97
C PHE A 105 -2.24 -8.30 -4.58
N ILE A 106 -2.10 -7.12 -5.19
CA ILE A 106 -2.95 -5.95 -4.96
C ILE A 106 -3.71 -5.65 -6.25
N ALA A 107 -5.02 -5.84 -6.21
CA ALA A 107 -5.90 -5.69 -7.36
C ALA A 107 -6.15 -4.21 -7.75
N PRO A 108 -6.77 -3.93 -8.90
CA PRO A 108 -6.95 -2.56 -9.38
C PRO A 108 -7.70 -1.65 -8.41
N GLY A 109 -7.29 -0.38 -8.36
CA GLY A 109 -7.98 0.67 -7.62
C GLY A 109 -7.86 0.59 -6.10
N VAL A 110 -6.97 -0.23 -5.57
CA VAL A 110 -6.73 -0.32 -4.12
C VAL A 110 -6.11 0.98 -3.60
N CYS A 111 -6.62 1.45 -2.47
CA CYS A 111 -6.07 2.58 -1.73
C CYS A 111 -5.50 2.10 -0.38
N ILE A 112 -4.21 2.35 -0.14
CA ILE A 112 -3.53 2.12 1.13
C ILE A 112 -3.13 3.48 1.68
N ALA A 113 -3.69 3.87 2.82
CA ALA A 113 -3.50 5.22 3.35
C ALA A 113 -2.95 5.19 4.78
N CYS A 114 -1.69 5.61 4.95
CA CYS A 114 -1.10 5.86 6.27
C CYS A 114 -1.54 7.20 6.86
N ALA A 115 -1.92 8.14 5.98
CA ALA A 115 -2.24 9.51 6.31
C ALA A 115 -3.59 9.69 7.02
N GLY A 116 -3.66 10.66 7.89
CA GLY A 116 -4.88 11.13 8.54
C GLY A 116 -4.73 12.57 9.02
N HIS A 117 -5.79 13.13 9.54
CA HIS A 117 -5.85 14.48 10.09
C HIS A 117 -6.40 14.47 11.52
N GLY A 118 -6.29 15.60 12.22
CA GLY A 118 -6.95 15.78 13.52
C GLY A 118 -8.46 15.52 13.44
N VAL A 119 -8.98 14.72 14.37
CA VAL A 119 -10.42 14.41 14.42
C VAL A 119 -11.21 15.66 14.82
N HIS A 120 -10.68 16.44 15.76
CA HIS A 120 -11.30 17.70 16.13
C HIS A 120 -11.20 18.72 15.00
N PRO A 121 -12.28 19.42 14.61
CA PRO A 121 -12.27 20.32 13.45
C PRO A 121 -11.26 21.47 13.55
N GLU A 122 -11.00 21.97 14.76
CA GLU A 122 -10.02 23.06 15.00
C GLU A 122 -8.57 22.60 14.80
N GLU A 123 -8.28 21.31 14.95
CA GLU A 123 -6.96 20.71 14.79
C GLU A 123 -6.67 20.27 13.36
N ARG A 124 -7.70 20.14 12.53
CA ARG A 124 -7.62 19.50 11.20
C ARG A 124 -6.74 20.26 10.21
N LEU A 125 -6.67 21.58 10.31
CA LEU A 125 -5.82 22.41 9.49
C LEU A 125 -4.38 22.52 10.02
N GLU A 126 -4.17 22.18 11.28
CA GLU A 126 -2.86 22.32 11.91
C GLU A 126 -2.06 21.02 11.91
N TYR A 127 -2.73 19.87 12.11
CA TYR A 127 -2.06 18.60 12.36
C TYR A 127 -2.37 17.55 11.31
N GLU A 128 -1.31 16.85 10.90
CA GLU A 128 -1.37 15.57 10.21
C GLU A 128 -1.03 14.44 11.15
N THR A 129 -1.69 13.31 10.98
CA THR A 129 -1.41 12.07 11.69
C THR A 129 -1.00 11.00 10.69
N ALA A 130 -0.09 10.12 11.07
CA ALA A 130 0.25 8.97 10.25
C ALA A 130 0.47 7.73 11.11
N LYS A 131 0.09 6.57 10.56
CA LYS A 131 0.29 5.27 11.20
C LYS A 131 0.79 4.27 10.17
N PRO A 132 1.90 3.55 10.44
CA PRO A 132 2.40 2.50 9.56
C PRO A 132 1.33 1.44 9.27
N ILE A 133 1.43 0.83 8.07
CA ILE A 133 0.55 -0.27 7.65
C ILE A 133 1.42 -1.48 7.35
N HIS A 134 0.99 -2.65 7.82
CA HIS A 134 1.69 -3.91 7.59
C HIS A 134 0.77 -4.88 6.84
N ILE A 135 1.22 -5.34 5.68
CA ILE A 135 0.55 -6.35 4.87
C ILE A 135 1.46 -7.57 4.83
N GLY A 136 0.96 -8.69 5.30
CA GLY A 136 1.69 -9.95 5.37
C GLY A 136 2.04 -10.54 4.00
N ARG A 137 2.63 -11.73 4.02
CA ARG A 137 3.02 -12.50 2.83
C ARG A 137 1.82 -13.18 2.21
N THR A 138 1.86 -13.37 0.88
CA THR A 138 0.83 -14.11 0.13
C THR A 138 -0.58 -13.57 0.35
N VAL A 139 -0.70 -12.28 0.63
CA VAL A 139 -2.00 -11.61 0.81
C VAL A 139 -2.59 -11.27 -0.56
N TRP A 140 -3.89 -11.43 -0.70
CA TRP A 140 -4.62 -10.94 -1.88
C TRP A 140 -5.60 -9.84 -1.47
N ILE A 141 -5.38 -8.63 -1.97
CA ILE A 141 -6.27 -7.48 -1.73
C ILE A 141 -7.13 -7.28 -2.98
N GLY A 142 -8.42 -7.48 -2.85
CA GLY A 142 -9.42 -7.34 -3.92
C GLY A 142 -9.60 -5.90 -4.40
N ALA A 143 -10.11 -5.76 -5.61
CA ALA A 143 -10.25 -4.48 -6.31
C ALA A 143 -11.03 -3.43 -5.49
N ASN A 144 -10.57 -2.17 -5.57
CA ASN A 144 -11.17 -1.02 -4.87
C ASN A 144 -11.28 -1.17 -3.35
N ALA A 145 -10.48 -2.04 -2.72
CA ALA A 145 -10.39 -2.08 -1.27
C ALA A 145 -9.62 -0.86 -0.76
N THR A 146 -9.97 -0.42 0.47
CA THR A 146 -9.30 0.68 1.16
C THR A 146 -8.73 0.17 2.49
N ILE A 147 -7.43 0.38 2.71
CA ILE A 147 -6.73 0.00 3.94
C ILE A 147 -6.45 1.28 4.73
N LEU A 148 -6.96 1.36 5.96
CA LEU A 148 -6.86 2.55 6.80
C LEU A 148 -5.57 2.57 7.64
N PRO A 149 -5.19 3.76 8.18
CA PRO A 149 -3.94 3.94 8.92
C PRO A 149 -3.79 2.99 10.12
N GLY A 150 -2.64 2.35 10.23
CA GLY A 150 -2.27 1.50 11.37
C GLY A 150 -2.79 0.07 11.31
N VAL A 151 -3.36 -0.34 10.19
CA VAL A 151 -3.88 -1.70 10.00
C VAL A 151 -2.76 -2.70 9.76
N HIS A 152 -2.88 -3.89 10.39
CA HIS A 152 -2.08 -5.08 10.09
C HIS A 152 -2.95 -6.15 9.42
N ILE A 153 -2.51 -6.66 8.28
CA ILE A 153 -3.14 -7.80 7.58
C ILE A 153 -2.20 -8.99 7.67
N GLY A 154 -2.66 -10.06 8.32
CA GLY A 154 -1.86 -11.27 8.51
C GLY A 154 -1.62 -12.06 7.22
N ASP A 155 -0.57 -12.89 7.24
CA ASP A 155 -0.13 -13.72 6.11
C ASP A 155 -1.27 -14.58 5.54
N GLY A 156 -1.27 -14.78 4.22
CA GLY A 156 -2.19 -15.67 3.52
C GLY A 156 -3.65 -15.22 3.48
N SER A 157 -3.96 -14.02 3.95
CA SER A 157 -5.37 -13.56 4.02
C SER A 157 -5.84 -12.92 2.72
N ILE A 158 -7.15 -12.95 2.51
CA ILE A 158 -7.83 -12.35 1.38
C ILE A 158 -8.73 -11.23 1.87
N ILE A 159 -8.58 -10.05 1.26
CA ILE A 159 -9.48 -8.91 1.45
C ILE A 159 -10.39 -8.83 0.23
N GLY A 160 -11.69 -8.99 0.43
CA GLY A 160 -12.69 -8.93 -0.63
C GLY A 160 -12.76 -7.54 -1.29
N ALA A 161 -13.15 -7.52 -2.58
CA ALA A 161 -13.27 -6.28 -3.34
C ALA A 161 -14.23 -5.26 -2.69
N GLY A 162 -13.92 -3.97 -2.80
CA GLY A 162 -14.72 -2.88 -2.24
C GLY A 162 -14.73 -2.80 -0.70
N SER A 163 -13.87 -3.54 -0.03
CA SER A 163 -13.79 -3.55 1.45
C SER A 163 -13.11 -2.31 1.99
N VAL A 164 -13.53 -1.88 3.19
CA VAL A 164 -12.84 -0.84 3.97
C VAL A 164 -12.29 -1.47 5.25
N VAL A 165 -10.97 -1.70 5.26
CA VAL A 165 -10.27 -2.34 6.37
C VAL A 165 -9.92 -1.29 7.43
N THR A 166 -10.62 -1.35 8.54
CA THR A 166 -10.53 -0.37 9.64
C THR A 166 -9.86 -0.94 10.89
N LYS A 167 -9.58 -2.23 10.91
CA LYS A 167 -8.97 -2.98 12.03
C LYS A 167 -8.10 -4.09 11.48
N ASP A 168 -7.22 -4.60 12.32
CA ASP A 168 -6.33 -5.71 11.98
C ASP A 168 -7.11 -6.96 11.52
N ILE A 169 -6.53 -7.65 10.55
CA ILE A 169 -7.05 -8.89 9.98
C ILE A 169 -6.06 -10.02 10.34
N PRO A 170 -6.53 -11.10 10.98
CA PRO A 170 -5.67 -12.24 11.29
C PRO A 170 -5.19 -12.96 10.02
N SER A 171 -4.18 -13.85 10.17
CA SER A 171 -3.67 -14.66 9.07
C SER A 171 -4.66 -15.72 8.61
N ASN A 172 -4.54 -16.14 7.33
CA ASN A 172 -5.27 -17.25 6.72
C ASN A 172 -6.81 -17.12 6.81
N VAL A 173 -7.33 -15.92 6.59
CA VAL A 173 -8.78 -15.67 6.58
C VAL A 173 -9.23 -14.99 5.28
N ILE A 174 -10.51 -15.13 4.98
CA ILE A 174 -11.23 -14.27 4.03
C ILE A 174 -11.98 -13.23 4.84
N ALA A 175 -11.71 -11.96 4.55
CA ALA A 175 -12.38 -10.82 5.18
C ALA A 175 -12.95 -9.90 4.10
N ALA A 176 -14.15 -9.34 4.33
CA ALA A 176 -14.77 -8.44 3.37
C ALA A 176 -15.76 -7.47 4.01
N GLY A 177 -16.17 -6.47 3.24
CA GLY A 177 -17.26 -5.54 3.59
C GLY A 177 -16.79 -4.16 4.04
N ASN A 178 -17.75 -3.29 4.37
CA ASN A 178 -17.54 -1.95 4.91
C ASN A 178 -18.41 -1.76 6.17
N PRO A 179 -17.82 -1.74 7.39
CA PRO A 179 -16.41 -2.04 7.67
C PRO A 179 -16.08 -3.51 7.38
N CYS A 180 -14.82 -3.77 6.99
CA CYS A 180 -14.32 -5.11 6.71
C CYS A 180 -14.35 -5.99 7.96
N LYS A 181 -14.84 -7.24 7.80
CA LYS A 181 -14.91 -8.24 8.87
C LYS A 181 -14.47 -9.59 8.35
N VAL A 182 -13.87 -10.38 9.23
CA VAL A 182 -13.57 -11.79 8.93
C VAL A 182 -14.87 -12.53 8.64
N LEU A 183 -14.91 -13.21 7.50
CA LEU A 183 -16.03 -14.05 7.09
C LEU A 183 -15.80 -15.49 7.48
N ARG A 184 -14.60 -16.02 7.22
CA ARG A 184 -14.20 -17.39 7.56
C ARG A 184 -12.68 -17.58 7.46
N GLU A 185 -12.19 -18.67 8.01
CA GLU A 185 -10.84 -19.16 7.77
C GLU A 185 -10.69 -19.77 6.36
N ILE A 186 -9.45 -19.78 5.85
CA ILE A 186 -9.03 -20.48 4.64
C ILE A 186 -8.58 -21.88 5.06
N THR A 187 -9.11 -22.91 4.40
CA THR A 187 -8.86 -24.32 4.72
C THR A 187 -8.31 -25.06 3.50
N ASP A 188 -7.96 -26.35 3.67
CA ASP A 188 -7.52 -27.20 2.56
C ASP A 188 -8.64 -27.45 1.52
N GLU A 189 -9.89 -27.26 1.89
CA GLU A 189 -11.04 -27.33 0.97
C GLU A 189 -11.03 -26.20 -0.07
N ASP A 190 -10.32 -25.10 0.19
CA ASP A 190 -10.13 -23.98 -0.75
C ASP A 190 -9.08 -24.26 -1.83
N ARG A 191 -8.43 -25.44 -1.81
CA ARG A 191 -7.42 -25.80 -2.82
C ARG A 191 -8.06 -26.07 -4.16
N ILE A 192 -7.54 -25.40 -5.22
CA ILE A 192 -7.99 -25.61 -6.58
C ILE A 192 -7.70 -27.05 -7.02
N ASN A 193 -8.72 -27.79 -7.40
CA ASN A 193 -8.63 -29.05 -8.13
C ASN A 193 -8.91 -28.82 -9.62
N MET A 194 -7.86 -28.53 -10.41
CA MET A 194 -7.99 -28.19 -11.82
C MET A 194 -8.80 -29.20 -12.66
N LYS A 195 -8.87 -30.47 -12.25
CA LYS A 195 -9.63 -31.49 -13.00
C LYS A 195 -11.15 -31.41 -12.78
N GLU A 196 -11.55 -30.94 -11.62
CA GLU A 196 -12.96 -30.89 -11.19
C GLU A 196 -13.52 -29.48 -11.32
N ASP A 197 -12.77 -28.47 -10.91
CA ASP A 197 -13.22 -27.07 -10.85
C ASP A 197 -13.39 -26.45 -12.24
N ILE A 198 -12.52 -26.77 -13.22
CA ILE A 198 -12.67 -26.30 -14.62
C ILE A 198 -13.98 -26.76 -15.27
N LYS A 199 -14.58 -27.86 -14.79
CA LYS A 199 -15.87 -28.36 -15.33
C LYS A 199 -17.05 -27.56 -14.80
N GLN A 200 -16.88 -26.71 -13.79
CA GLN A 200 -17.93 -25.93 -13.14
C GLN A 200 -17.94 -24.46 -13.59
N ILE A 201 -16.91 -24.02 -14.34
CA ILE A 201 -16.80 -22.71 -14.97
C ILE A 201 -17.35 -22.77 -16.39
#